data_4c64dd715776608f1009f9d17a0d363f
#
_entry.id   4c64dd715776608f1009f9d17a0d363f
#
_cell.length_a   1.000
_cell.length_b   1.000
_cell.length_c   1.000
_cell.angle_alpha   90.00
_cell.angle_beta   90.00
_cell.angle_gamma   90.00
#
_symmetry.space_group_name_H-M   'P 1'
#
loop_
_entity.id
_entity.type
_entity.pdbx_description
1 polymer ?
#
loop_
_entity_poly.entity_id
_entity_poly.type
_entity_poly.pdbx_seq_one_letter_code
_entity_poly.pdbx_strand_id
1 'polypeptide(L)'
;MREHNVSVWSEFGKKINSARSKIRLPKGSEDSPKRFALRANDKKQEKTPRQKYVYQEPEASVLLNQRAVWDRIKGGEKPEDALGASASVLKVHHVPLISVIVTTYEPVIRYFEQTLISILSQTYGGYELIIADTSLSSGVRDTLDHYRDERIRYYSVPGNRGEASLINDAAHLAAGNYLCTVDVGDLLTKDALYEVFLCIMRTGAEILYTDEDHCDAAGKRFDRPNRKPDFNKDYLLSNNYMQRLLVIRRELFLALRLRDSFDGALTYDLVLRAPKSAVRHVPMILYHRSSASEESKMAGREPDAEAAAEKAALEDYFRVRSIRAVVSYTGRKGIYRIKYSPNIFACRSDVGILGGRVLSRTHKVVGGMFDPQGRVMYEGWDEAEGGPMSRALTVQNAFAVDARCMKVRPDLQKLYEEIVEKPESEPYVDWQKDPQELRRRSILFCSRVRELGYLIVWDPSFITVV
;
A
#
# COMPACT_ATOMS: atom_id res chain seq x y z
N MET A 1 21.12 55.13 3.83
CA MET A 1 21.78 54.37 2.76
C MET A 1 20.86 53.26 2.31
N ARG A 2 19.94 53.61 1.45
CA ARG A 2 19.08 52.71 0.65
C ARG A 2 19.47 52.99 -0.77
N GLU A 3 19.26 51.99 -1.67
CA GLU A 3 19.59 51.96 -3.09
C GLU A 3 21.00 51.42 -3.42
N HIS A 4 21.04 50.08 -3.65
CA HIS A 4 21.89 49.42 -4.65
C HIS A 4 21.68 47.88 -4.51
N ASN A 5 20.63 47.32 -5.07
CA ASN A 5 20.53 45.87 -5.31
C ASN A 5 19.34 45.46 -6.19
N VAL A 6 19.11 46.18 -7.32
CA VAL A 6 18.05 45.79 -8.28
C VAL A 6 18.58 45.59 -9.72
N SER A 7 19.89 45.75 -9.98
CA SER A 7 20.39 45.72 -11.35
C SER A 7 21.09 44.41 -11.78
N VAL A 8 21.33 43.46 -10.91
CA VAL A 8 22.11 42.25 -11.25
C VAL A 8 21.26 41.10 -11.83
N TRP A 9 19.96 41.08 -11.59
CA TRP A 9 19.10 40.02 -12.12
C TRP A 9 18.48 40.27 -13.48
N SER A 10 18.55 41.50 -14.00
CA SER A 10 18.02 41.83 -15.35
C SER A 10 18.99 41.52 -16.50
N GLU A 11 20.28 41.41 -16.23
CA GLU A 11 21.28 41.08 -17.25
C GLU A 11 21.50 39.57 -17.46
N PHE A 12 21.23 38.76 -16.46
CA PHE A 12 21.32 37.29 -16.58
C PHE A 12 20.21 36.68 -17.47
N GLY A 13 19.05 37.30 -17.50
CA GLY A 13 17.91 36.86 -18.35
C GLY A 13 18.08 37.09 -19.83
N LYS A 14 18.92 38.09 -20.22
CA LYS A 14 19.14 38.45 -21.65
C LYS A 14 20.24 37.62 -22.33
N LYS A 15 21.14 37.01 -21.59
CA LYS A 15 22.23 36.16 -22.13
C LYS A 15 21.80 34.71 -22.43
N ILE A 16 20.72 34.21 -21.85
CA ILE A 16 20.22 32.84 -22.10
C ILE A 16 19.41 32.73 -23.37
N ASN A 17 18.77 33.83 -23.83
CA ASN A 17 17.96 33.81 -25.04
C ASN A 17 18.75 34.03 -26.36
N SER A 18 20.01 34.46 -26.30
CA SER A 18 20.84 34.66 -27.51
C SER A 18 21.66 33.42 -27.90
N ALA A 19 21.77 32.40 -27.03
CA ALA A 19 22.53 31.18 -27.31
C ALA A 19 21.71 30.05 -27.98
N ARG A 20 20.40 30.22 -28.18
CA ARG A 20 19.52 29.20 -28.79
C ARG A 20 19.38 29.26 -30.30
N SER A 21 20.03 30.20 -30.99
CA SER A 21 19.83 30.40 -32.44
C SER A 21 21.00 29.96 -33.34
N LYS A 22 22.03 29.30 -32.83
CA LYS A 22 23.20 28.91 -33.67
C LYS A 22 23.73 27.49 -33.32
N ILE A 23 22.91 26.45 -33.46
CA ILE A 23 23.44 25.08 -33.63
C ILE A 23 22.66 24.44 -34.80
N ARG A 24 23.29 24.41 -35.96
CA ARG A 24 22.89 23.59 -37.12
C ARG A 24 23.38 22.16 -36.83
N LEU A 25 22.46 21.21 -36.77
CA LEU A 25 22.76 19.78 -36.77
C LEU A 25 22.94 19.29 -38.22
N PRO A 26 23.89 18.39 -38.50
CA PRO A 26 24.09 17.82 -39.83
C PRO A 26 22.97 16.81 -40.17
N LYS A 27 22.54 16.85 -41.44
CA LYS A 27 21.67 15.82 -42.05
C LYS A 27 22.50 14.57 -42.34
N GLY A 28 22.01 13.43 -41.92
CA GLY A 28 22.59 12.15 -42.35
C GLY A 28 21.98 10.94 -41.69
N SER A 29 21.29 10.16 -42.51
CA SER A 29 20.91 8.74 -42.49
C SER A 29 19.70 8.30 -41.67
N GLU A 30 18.75 7.84 -42.46
CA GLU A 30 17.58 7.07 -42.10
C GLU A 30 18.00 5.73 -41.45
N ASP A 31 17.58 5.54 -40.20
CA ASP A 31 17.12 4.27 -39.66
C ASP A 31 16.41 4.56 -38.34
N SER A 32 15.10 4.73 -38.42
CA SER A 32 14.23 4.96 -37.27
C SER A 32 13.63 3.61 -36.82
N PRO A 33 13.85 3.17 -35.58
CA PRO A 33 12.99 2.12 -35.03
C PRO A 33 11.59 2.72 -34.79
N LYS A 34 10.60 2.07 -35.39
CA LYS A 34 9.18 2.43 -35.32
C LYS A 34 8.78 2.65 -33.86
N ARG A 35 8.47 3.89 -33.51
CA ARG A 35 7.74 4.25 -32.29
C ARG A 35 6.39 3.56 -32.33
N PHE A 36 6.16 2.56 -31.50
CA PHE A 36 4.81 2.13 -31.14
C PHE A 36 4.17 3.26 -30.31
N ALA A 37 3.51 4.15 -31.01
CA ALA A 37 2.55 5.05 -30.38
C ALA A 37 1.34 4.21 -29.98
N LEU A 38 1.22 3.90 -28.69
CA LEU A 38 -0.04 3.45 -28.10
C LEU A 38 -1.05 4.58 -28.29
N ARG A 39 -1.89 4.46 -29.33
CA ARG A 39 -3.11 5.25 -29.46
C ARG A 39 -3.97 4.91 -28.25
N ALA A 40 -4.18 5.89 -27.40
CA ALA A 40 -5.24 5.86 -26.40
C ALA A 40 -6.59 5.73 -27.13
N ASN A 41 -7.08 4.51 -27.23
CA ASN A 41 -8.44 4.22 -27.70
C ASN A 41 -9.36 4.18 -26.47
N ASP A 42 -9.64 5.37 -25.92
CA ASP A 42 -10.59 5.59 -24.82
C ASP A 42 -12.05 5.59 -25.27
N LYS A 43 -12.45 4.70 -26.19
CA LYS A 43 -13.87 4.60 -26.54
C LYS A 43 -14.26 3.15 -26.84
N LYS A 44 -14.99 2.59 -25.87
CA LYS A 44 -15.80 1.36 -25.81
C LYS A 44 -15.26 0.31 -24.84
N GLN A 45 -15.24 0.64 -23.55
CA GLN A 45 -15.54 -0.35 -22.53
C GLN A 45 -17.07 -0.45 -22.45
N GLU A 46 -17.65 -1.55 -22.91
CA GLU A 46 -19.01 -1.92 -22.54
C GLU A 46 -19.06 -2.03 -21.03
N LYS A 47 -19.84 -1.10 -20.45
CA LYS A 47 -20.03 -1.00 -19.01
C LYS A 47 -20.89 -2.19 -18.57
N THR A 48 -20.25 -3.24 -18.04
CA THR A 48 -20.94 -4.01 -17.00
C THR A 48 -21.45 -3.00 -15.98
N PRO A 49 -22.73 -3.00 -15.59
CA PRO A 49 -23.25 -2.02 -14.65
C PRO A 49 -22.40 -2.14 -13.38
N ARG A 50 -21.51 -1.19 -13.16
CA ARG A 50 -20.76 -1.11 -11.91
C ARG A 50 -21.80 -0.91 -10.84
N GLN A 51 -22.01 -1.91 -10.00
CA GLN A 51 -22.84 -1.77 -8.81
C GLN A 51 -22.32 -0.53 -8.09
N LYS A 52 -23.19 0.48 -7.93
CA LYS A 52 -22.82 1.77 -7.36
C LYS A 52 -22.33 1.49 -5.94
N TYR A 53 -21.06 1.75 -5.68
CA TYR A 53 -20.53 1.63 -4.33
C TYR A 53 -21.28 2.60 -3.41
N VAL A 54 -21.76 2.08 -2.28
CA VAL A 54 -22.36 2.86 -1.21
C VAL A 54 -21.64 2.45 0.06
N TYR A 55 -20.92 3.37 0.67
CA TYR A 55 -20.37 3.16 2.01
C TYR A 55 -21.53 3.00 2.99
N GLN A 56 -21.45 1.98 3.82
CA GLN A 56 -22.40 1.75 4.91
C GLN A 56 -21.71 2.02 6.23
N GLU A 57 -22.16 3.03 6.93
CA GLU A 57 -21.73 3.24 8.33
C GLU A 57 -22.11 2.00 9.16
N PRO A 58 -21.28 1.63 10.17
CA PRO A 58 -21.66 0.62 11.13
C PRO A 58 -23.00 0.95 11.79
N GLU A 59 -23.83 -0.05 12.02
CA GLU A 59 -25.11 0.15 12.68
C GLU A 59 -24.94 0.78 14.07
N ALA A 60 -25.87 1.65 14.45
CA ALA A 60 -25.82 2.35 15.75
C ALA A 60 -25.74 1.36 16.93
N SER A 61 -26.40 0.21 16.83
CA SER A 61 -26.34 -0.88 17.81
C SER A 61 -24.92 -1.44 17.98
N VAL A 62 -24.17 -1.60 16.89
CA VAL A 62 -22.77 -2.05 16.90
C VAL A 62 -21.90 -1.00 17.59
N LEU A 63 -22.02 0.27 17.21
CA LEU A 63 -21.25 1.35 17.80
C LEU A 63 -21.52 1.53 19.31
N LEU A 64 -22.79 1.39 19.73
CA LEU A 64 -23.17 1.42 21.15
C LEU A 64 -22.58 0.25 21.92
N ASN A 65 -22.60 -0.97 21.34
CA ASN A 65 -22.00 -2.13 21.97
C ASN A 65 -20.47 -1.96 22.11
N GLN A 66 -19.79 -1.46 21.09
CA GLN A 66 -18.34 -1.19 21.14
C GLN A 66 -18.00 -0.18 22.26
N ARG A 67 -18.80 0.89 22.40
CA ARG A 67 -18.65 1.87 23.50
C ARG A 67 -18.88 1.21 24.85
N ALA A 68 -19.92 0.41 24.99
CA ALA A 68 -20.21 -0.29 26.24
C ALA A 68 -19.07 -1.26 26.63
N VAL A 69 -18.48 -1.97 25.68
CA VAL A 69 -17.28 -2.79 25.92
C VAL A 69 -16.12 -1.93 26.41
N TRP A 70 -15.87 -0.79 25.76
CA TRP A 70 -14.82 0.13 26.18
C TRP A 70 -15.08 0.67 27.60
N ASP A 71 -16.31 1.11 27.91
CA ASP A 71 -16.65 1.64 29.22
C ASP A 71 -16.46 0.61 30.35
N ARG A 72 -16.75 -0.65 30.11
CA ARG A 72 -16.47 -1.77 31.04
C ARG A 72 -14.97 -1.92 31.28
N ILE A 73 -14.16 -1.92 30.20
CA ILE A 73 -12.70 -1.99 30.29
C ILE A 73 -12.13 -0.77 31.05
N LYS A 74 -12.61 0.42 30.73
CA LYS A 74 -12.23 1.66 31.42
C LYS A 74 -12.63 1.63 32.91
N GLY A 75 -13.75 0.98 33.25
CA GLY A 75 -14.21 0.74 34.61
C GLY A 75 -13.42 -0.31 35.38
N GLY A 76 -12.39 -0.92 34.78
CA GLY A 76 -11.49 -1.89 35.41
C GLY A 76 -11.84 -3.34 35.16
N GLU A 77 -12.82 -3.65 34.32
CA GLU A 77 -13.09 -5.02 33.89
C GLU A 77 -11.97 -5.51 32.97
N LYS A 78 -11.60 -6.79 33.12
CA LYS A 78 -10.56 -7.37 32.26
C LYS A 78 -11.04 -7.43 30.81
N PRO A 79 -10.14 -7.20 29.82
CA PRO A 79 -10.52 -7.25 28.41
C PRO A 79 -11.17 -8.58 28.01
N GLU A 80 -10.72 -9.70 28.59
CA GLU A 80 -11.27 -11.03 28.34
C GLU A 80 -12.75 -11.10 28.73
N ASP A 81 -13.10 -10.57 29.89
CA ASP A 81 -14.46 -10.57 30.40
C ASP A 81 -15.36 -9.59 29.62
N ALA A 82 -14.84 -8.39 29.36
CA ALA A 82 -15.55 -7.35 28.61
C ALA A 82 -15.84 -7.76 27.16
N LEU A 83 -14.92 -8.48 26.49
CA LEU A 83 -15.09 -8.99 25.13
C LEU A 83 -15.93 -10.26 25.04
N GLY A 84 -16.16 -10.97 26.16
CA GLY A 84 -17.00 -12.17 26.24
C GLY A 84 -16.55 -13.26 25.26
N ALA A 85 -17.47 -13.81 24.47
CA ALA A 85 -17.16 -14.88 23.51
C ALA A 85 -16.08 -14.51 22.47
N SER A 86 -15.85 -13.22 22.23
CA SER A 86 -14.77 -12.73 21.36
C SER A 86 -13.38 -12.86 21.99
N ALA A 87 -13.29 -13.17 23.29
CA ALA A 87 -12.03 -13.27 24.05
C ALA A 87 -11.33 -14.62 23.91
N SER A 88 -11.98 -15.65 23.37
CA SER A 88 -11.46 -17.03 23.33
C SER A 88 -10.12 -17.22 22.61
N VAL A 89 -9.56 -16.16 21.97
CA VAL A 89 -8.32 -16.21 21.16
C VAL A 89 -7.43 -15.01 21.41
N LEU A 90 -7.45 -14.37 22.58
CA LEU A 90 -6.60 -13.21 22.85
C LEU A 90 -5.14 -13.64 23.02
N LYS A 91 -4.23 -12.91 22.35
CA LYS A 91 -2.77 -13.04 22.48
C LYS A 91 -2.14 -11.93 23.29
N VAL A 92 -2.87 -10.85 23.49
CA VAL A 92 -2.45 -9.68 24.26
C VAL A 92 -3.42 -9.50 25.43
N HIS A 93 -2.90 -9.34 26.65
CA HIS A 93 -3.70 -9.28 27.87
C HIS A 93 -3.70 -7.89 28.52
N HIS A 94 -3.08 -6.89 27.87
CA HIS A 94 -3.14 -5.50 28.28
C HIS A 94 -3.80 -4.66 27.21
N VAL A 95 -4.54 -3.65 27.63
CA VAL A 95 -5.24 -2.73 26.73
C VAL A 95 -4.22 -1.82 26.05
N PRO A 96 -4.09 -1.84 24.71
CA PRO A 96 -3.14 -0.98 24.04
C PRO A 96 -3.63 0.46 24.00
N LEU A 97 -2.78 1.41 24.37
CA LEU A 97 -3.00 2.82 24.06
C LEU A 97 -2.54 3.09 22.60
N ILE A 98 -3.36 3.76 21.81
CA ILE A 98 -3.07 4.11 20.42
C ILE A 98 -2.82 5.61 20.32
N SER A 99 -1.65 6.03 19.87
CA SER A 99 -1.37 7.45 19.59
C SER A 99 -1.71 7.76 18.14
N VAL A 100 -2.72 8.59 17.93
CA VAL A 100 -3.08 9.13 16.62
C VAL A 100 -2.32 10.44 16.43
N ILE A 101 -1.50 10.51 15.38
CA ILE A 101 -0.68 11.69 15.07
C ILE A 101 -1.28 12.39 13.84
N VAL A 102 -1.54 13.67 13.99
CA VAL A 102 -1.95 14.57 12.89
C VAL A 102 -0.90 15.66 12.76
N THR A 103 -0.25 15.72 11.61
CA THR A 103 0.69 16.80 11.27
C THR A 103 -0.05 17.89 10.50
N THR A 104 0.28 19.16 10.76
CA THR A 104 -0.38 20.27 10.10
C THR A 104 0.55 21.46 9.86
N TYR A 105 0.28 22.18 8.76
CA TYR A 105 0.92 23.45 8.39
C TYR A 105 -0.10 24.31 7.67
N GLU A 106 -0.49 25.43 8.27
CA GLU A 106 -1.49 26.37 7.74
C GLU A 106 -2.71 25.65 7.11
N PRO A 107 -3.38 24.72 7.82
CA PRO A 107 -4.45 23.93 7.25
C PRO A 107 -5.68 24.81 6.98
N VAL A 108 -6.49 24.38 6.00
CA VAL A 108 -7.86 24.89 5.91
C VAL A 108 -8.63 24.39 7.13
N ILE A 109 -8.95 25.28 8.06
CA ILE A 109 -9.49 24.95 9.39
C ILE A 109 -10.70 24.01 9.32
N ARG A 110 -11.62 24.24 8.37
CA ARG A 110 -12.79 23.35 8.17
C ARG A 110 -12.39 21.89 7.95
N TYR A 111 -11.34 21.63 7.20
CA TYR A 111 -10.87 20.27 6.92
C TYR A 111 -10.12 19.66 8.12
N PHE A 112 -9.35 20.47 8.82
CA PHE A 112 -8.75 20.07 10.08
C PHE A 112 -9.82 19.68 11.11
N GLU A 113 -10.86 20.47 11.25
CA GLU A 113 -11.98 20.22 12.17
C GLU A 113 -12.77 18.95 11.81
N GLN A 114 -12.98 18.66 10.52
CA GLN A 114 -13.60 17.40 10.08
C GLN A 114 -12.75 16.19 10.50
N THR A 115 -11.44 16.23 10.30
CA THR A 115 -10.51 15.18 10.75
C THR A 115 -10.56 15.02 12.26
N LEU A 116 -10.47 16.13 12.99
CA LEU A 116 -10.55 16.17 14.46
C LEU A 116 -11.83 15.51 14.97
N ILE A 117 -12.99 15.88 14.45
CA ILE A 117 -14.28 15.29 14.82
C ILE A 117 -14.31 13.78 14.53
N SER A 118 -13.77 13.32 13.40
CA SER A 118 -13.74 11.89 13.07
C SER A 118 -12.92 11.07 14.07
N ILE A 119 -11.83 11.64 14.59
CA ILE A 119 -10.97 11.01 15.60
C ILE A 119 -11.64 11.06 16.98
N LEU A 120 -12.20 12.21 17.39
CA LEU A 120 -12.85 12.35 18.68
C LEU A 120 -14.14 11.51 18.82
N SER A 121 -14.74 11.11 17.69
CA SER A 121 -15.95 10.29 17.62
C SER A 121 -15.72 8.79 17.75
N GLN A 122 -14.47 8.33 17.92
CA GLN A 122 -14.13 6.91 17.97
C GLN A 122 -14.85 6.19 19.12
N THR A 123 -15.30 4.95 18.88
CA THR A 123 -15.93 4.09 19.90
C THR A 123 -14.93 3.51 20.88
N TYR A 124 -13.68 3.31 20.46
CA TYR A 124 -12.58 2.96 21.32
C TYR A 124 -11.96 4.20 21.95
N GLY A 125 -11.94 4.31 23.26
CA GLY A 125 -11.42 5.48 23.96
C GLY A 125 -9.96 5.34 24.45
N GLY A 126 -9.31 4.17 24.22
CA GLY A 126 -7.90 3.92 24.59
C GLY A 126 -6.91 4.54 23.61
N TYR A 127 -7.07 5.85 23.33
CA TYR A 127 -6.17 6.58 22.45
C TYR A 127 -5.82 7.97 22.99
N GLU A 128 -4.72 8.52 22.54
CA GLU A 128 -4.37 9.93 22.61
C GLU A 128 -4.28 10.51 21.18
N LEU A 129 -4.52 11.82 21.05
CA LEU A 129 -4.41 12.54 19.80
C LEU A 129 -3.29 13.57 19.92
N ILE A 130 -2.23 13.42 19.12
CA ILE A 130 -1.11 14.34 19.07
C ILE A 130 -1.25 15.20 17.81
N ILE A 131 -1.47 16.49 18.00
CA ILE A 131 -1.45 17.48 16.91
C ILE A 131 -0.05 18.09 16.87
N ALA A 132 0.70 17.78 15.83
CA ALA A 132 2.03 18.32 15.59
C ALA A 132 1.92 19.44 14.52
N ASP A 133 1.99 20.68 14.98
CA ASP A 133 1.66 21.87 14.18
C ASP A 133 2.91 22.73 13.93
N THR A 134 3.15 23.05 12.67
CA THR A 134 4.22 23.95 12.22
C THR A 134 3.68 25.29 11.72
N SER A 135 2.39 25.56 11.87
CA SER A 135 1.75 26.80 11.45
C SER A 135 2.32 28.02 12.18
N LEU A 136 2.34 29.14 11.50
CA LEU A 136 2.67 30.44 12.07
C LEU A 136 1.40 31.14 12.61
N SER A 137 0.21 30.76 12.10
CA SER A 137 -1.08 31.27 12.55
C SER A 137 -1.58 30.54 13.80
N SER A 138 -2.50 31.16 14.55
CA SER A 138 -3.14 30.55 15.72
C SER A 138 -4.32 29.64 15.40
N GLY A 139 -4.75 29.54 14.15
CA GLY A 139 -6.01 28.90 13.75
C GLY A 139 -6.19 27.48 14.26
N VAL A 140 -5.14 26.66 14.26
CA VAL A 140 -5.16 25.28 14.80
C VAL A 140 -5.38 25.32 16.32
N ARG A 141 -4.59 26.12 17.04
CA ARG A 141 -4.70 26.27 18.49
C ARG A 141 -6.09 26.78 18.89
N ASP A 142 -6.56 27.85 18.24
CA ASP A 142 -7.87 28.45 18.52
C ASP A 142 -9.01 27.44 18.31
N THR A 143 -8.87 26.57 17.30
CA THR A 143 -9.82 25.47 17.08
C THR A 143 -9.77 24.46 18.21
N LEU A 144 -8.59 24.02 18.64
CA LEU A 144 -8.46 23.02 19.70
C LEU A 144 -8.99 23.50 21.06
N ASP A 145 -8.86 24.78 21.35
CA ASP A 145 -9.36 25.39 22.60
C ASP A 145 -10.88 25.26 22.78
N HIS A 146 -11.65 25.06 21.69
CA HIS A 146 -13.08 24.82 21.73
C HIS A 146 -13.44 23.38 22.14
N TYR A 147 -12.56 22.40 21.94
CA TYR A 147 -12.90 20.98 22.15
C TYR A 147 -12.66 20.46 23.56
N ARG A 148 -11.76 21.05 24.35
CA ARG A 148 -11.48 20.73 25.78
C ARG A 148 -11.41 19.21 26.07
N ASP A 149 -10.85 18.42 25.17
CA ASP A 149 -10.71 16.97 25.33
C ASP A 149 -9.32 16.64 25.88
N GLU A 150 -9.26 15.97 27.03
CA GLU A 150 -8.01 15.64 27.73
C GLU A 150 -7.08 14.71 26.95
N ARG A 151 -7.61 14.02 25.91
CA ARG A 151 -6.82 13.15 25.02
C ARG A 151 -6.02 13.94 24.02
N ILE A 152 -6.30 15.23 23.80
CA ILE A 152 -5.62 16.07 22.83
C ILE A 152 -4.33 16.59 23.44
N ARG A 153 -3.23 16.36 22.76
CA ARG A 153 -1.89 16.90 23.05
C ARG A 153 -1.45 17.76 21.87
N TYR A 154 -1.30 19.06 22.09
CA TYR A 154 -0.85 20.00 21.08
C TYR A 154 0.63 20.24 21.19
N TYR A 155 1.36 19.99 20.11
CA TYR A 155 2.79 20.20 19.98
C TYR A 155 3.05 21.18 18.84
N SER A 156 3.44 22.41 19.17
CA SER A 156 3.72 23.47 18.19
C SER A 156 5.22 23.66 18.03
N VAL A 157 5.68 23.57 16.80
CA VAL A 157 7.06 23.88 16.40
C VAL A 157 7.00 24.77 15.15
N PRO A 158 6.86 26.09 15.32
CA PRO A 158 6.75 27.00 14.19
C PRO A 158 7.95 26.90 13.25
N GLY A 159 7.69 26.89 11.95
CA GLY A 159 8.69 26.87 10.91
C GLY A 159 8.56 25.66 9.95
N ASN A 160 9.22 25.75 8.81
CA ASN A 160 9.18 24.71 7.79
C ASN A 160 10.10 23.53 8.18
N ARG A 161 9.51 22.53 8.83
CA ARG A 161 10.15 21.23 9.13
C ARG A 161 9.56 20.15 8.24
N GLY A 162 10.39 19.25 7.74
CA GLY A 162 9.93 18.11 6.93
C GLY A 162 8.97 17.20 7.71
N GLU A 163 7.98 16.64 7.00
CA GLU A 163 6.94 15.79 7.57
C GLU A 163 7.52 14.60 8.37
N ALA A 164 8.56 13.96 7.86
CA ALA A 164 9.22 12.84 8.54
C ALA A 164 9.77 13.25 9.91
N SER A 165 10.45 14.39 9.98
CA SER A 165 11.02 14.91 11.22
C SER A 165 9.93 15.21 12.25
N LEU A 166 8.83 15.83 11.82
CA LEU A 166 7.70 16.19 12.67
C LEU A 166 6.98 14.96 13.23
N ILE A 167 6.73 13.94 12.40
CA ILE A 167 6.13 12.67 12.84
C ILE A 167 7.07 11.93 13.79
N ASN A 168 8.38 11.90 13.52
CA ASN A 168 9.36 11.29 14.41
C ASN A 168 9.36 11.95 15.79
N ASP A 169 9.33 13.27 15.86
CA ASP A 169 9.27 14.01 17.13
C ASP A 169 7.96 13.70 17.87
N ALA A 170 6.81 13.71 17.19
CA ALA A 170 5.52 13.34 17.76
C ALA A 170 5.52 11.89 18.29
N ALA A 171 6.17 10.95 17.58
CA ALA A 171 6.30 9.56 18.01
C ALA A 171 7.16 9.40 19.28
N HIS A 172 8.15 10.27 19.49
CA HIS A 172 8.91 10.30 20.73
C HIS A 172 8.09 10.84 21.91
N LEU A 173 7.20 11.81 21.66
CA LEU A 173 6.28 12.36 22.65
C LEU A 173 5.11 11.44 22.97
N ALA A 174 4.79 10.51 22.09
CA ALA A 174 3.68 9.59 22.21
C ALA A 174 3.85 8.67 23.42
N ALA A 175 2.75 8.45 24.17
CA ALA A 175 2.68 7.51 25.27
C ALA A 175 2.10 6.14 24.83
N GLY A 176 1.48 6.08 23.66
CA GLY A 176 0.80 4.88 23.14
C GLY A 176 1.75 3.73 22.81
N ASN A 177 1.21 2.52 22.91
CA ASN A 177 1.92 1.30 22.49
C ASN A 177 1.97 1.18 20.96
N TYR A 178 1.00 1.79 20.27
CA TYR A 178 0.88 1.83 18.83
C TYR A 178 0.72 3.27 18.33
N LEU A 179 1.18 3.49 17.11
CA LEU A 179 1.11 4.79 16.43
C LEU A 179 0.36 4.63 15.11
N CYS A 180 -0.41 5.64 14.74
CA CYS A 180 -0.91 5.83 13.38
C CYS A 180 -0.92 7.32 13.02
N THR A 181 -0.89 7.62 11.74
CA THR A 181 -1.01 8.98 11.22
C THR A 181 -2.33 9.15 10.48
N VAL A 182 -2.95 10.31 10.63
CA VAL A 182 -4.13 10.72 9.88
C VAL A 182 -3.84 12.07 9.25
N ASP A 183 -4.06 12.18 7.95
CA ASP A 183 -3.83 13.42 7.22
C ASP A 183 -4.99 14.40 7.42
N VAL A 184 -4.68 15.69 7.46
CA VAL A 184 -5.73 16.73 7.52
C VAL A 184 -6.63 16.65 6.29
N GLY A 185 -7.93 16.61 6.51
CA GLY A 185 -8.97 16.42 5.51
C GLY A 185 -9.45 14.98 5.38
N ASP A 186 -8.61 13.98 5.72
CA ASP A 186 -9.02 12.58 5.75
C ASP A 186 -9.83 12.24 7.00
N LEU A 187 -10.63 11.16 6.92
CA LEU A 187 -11.56 10.79 8.00
C LEU A 187 -11.37 9.34 8.41
N LEU A 188 -11.53 9.07 9.71
CA LEU A 188 -11.68 7.71 10.22
C LEU A 188 -13.17 7.34 10.32
N THR A 189 -13.50 6.06 10.09
CA THR A 189 -14.82 5.53 10.47
C THR A 189 -14.94 5.52 12.01
N LYS A 190 -16.16 5.58 12.54
CA LYS A 190 -16.38 5.67 13.99
C LYS A 190 -15.84 4.50 14.81
N ASP A 191 -15.68 3.35 14.18
CA ASP A 191 -15.21 2.10 14.75
C ASP A 191 -13.73 1.76 14.40
N ALA A 192 -13.05 2.64 13.69
CA ALA A 192 -11.71 2.34 13.17
C ALA A 192 -10.72 1.91 14.25
N LEU A 193 -10.61 2.67 15.33
CA LEU A 193 -9.68 2.34 16.41
C LEU A 193 -10.15 1.12 17.23
N TYR A 194 -11.45 0.84 17.28
CA TYR A 194 -11.97 -0.37 17.94
C TYR A 194 -11.61 -1.64 17.17
N GLU A 195 -11.75 -1.64 15.84
CA GLU A 195 -11.37 -2.79 15.01
C GLU A 195 -9.86 -3.02 15.00
N VAL A 196 -9.07 -1.95 15.02
CA VAL A 196 -7.62 -2.01 15.23
C VAL A 196 -7.29 -2.63 16.58
N PHE A 197 -7.93 -2.14 17.66
CA PHE A 197 -7.79 -2.71 19.01
C PHE A 197 -8.07 -4.20 19.02
N LEU A 198 -9.21 -4.64 18.47
CA LEU A 198 -9.56 -6.06 18.40
C LEU A 198 -8.51 -6.90 17.66
N CYS A 199 -8.01 -6.38 16.54
CA CYS A 199 -6.98 -7.07 15.78
C CYS A 199 -5.67 -7.20 16.58
N ILE A 200 -5.26 -6.15 17.29
CA ILE A 200 -4.09 -6.19 18.18
C ILE A 200 -4.29 -7.26 19.27
N MET A 201 -5.42 -7.23 19.98
CA MET A 201 -5.70 -8.16 21.06
C MET A 201 -5.67 -9.62 20.58
N ARG A 202 -6.22 -9.90 19.40
CA ARG A 202 -6.30 -11.27 18.85
C ARG A 202 -4.99 -11.78 18.25
N THR A 203 -4.14 -10.90 17.72
CA THR A 203 -3.00 -11.32 16.89
C THR A 203 -1.64 -10.96 17.48
N GLY A 204 -1.57 -9.94 18.33
CA GLY A 204 -0.31 -9.35 18.78
C GLY A 204 0.50 -8.72 17.64
N ALA A 205 -0.14 -8.35 16.53
CA ALA A 205 0.53 -7.81 15.35
C ALA A 205 1.30 -6.53 15.68
N GLU A 206 2.46 -6.35 15.05
CA GLU A 206 3.27 -5.15 15.20
C GLU A 206 2.95 -4.09 14.16
N ILE A 207 2.39 -4.52 13.02
CA ILE A 207 1.95 -3.65 11.93
C ILE A 207 0.57 -4.11 11.48
N LEU A 208 -0.36 -3.17 11.41
CA LEU A 208 -1.69 -3.38 10.87
C LEU A 208 -1.95 -2.38 9.75
N TYR A 209 -2.70 -2.79 8.75
CA TYR A 209 -3.22 -1.89 7.72
C TYR A 209 -4.67 -2.26 7.40
N THR A 210 -5.43 -1.27 6.95
CA THR A 210 -6.87 -1.42 6.69
C THR A 210 -7.18 -1.15 5.22
N ASP A 211 -8.39 -1.49 4.80
CA ASP A 211 -8.94 -0.99 3.55
C ASP A 211 -9.28 0.50 3.65
N GLU A 212 -9.43 1.14 2.52
CA GLU A 212 -9.76 2.56 2.40
C GLU A 212 -10.73 2.80 1.25
N ASP A 213 -11.38 3.94 1.25
CA ASP A 213 -12.07 4.48 0.09
C ASP A 213 -11.78 5.97 -0.07
N HIS A 214 -12.48 6.62 -0.97
CA HIS A 214 -12.36 8.06 -1.16
C HIS A 214 -13.66 8.75 -0.82
N CYS A 215 -13.56 9.98 -0.29
CA CYS A 215 -14.72 10.83 -0.06
C CYS A 215 -14.55 12.20 -0.70
N ASP A 216 -15.67 12.90 -0.91
CA ASP A 216 -15.64 14.32 -1.28
C ASP A 216 -15.13 15.18 -0.12
N ALA A 217 -14.76 16.44 -0.41
CA ALA A 217 -14.25 17.39 0.57
C ALA A 217 -15.24 17.69 1.74
N ALA A 218 -16.51 17.32 1.60
CA ALA A 218 -17.51 17.43 2.64
C ALA A 218 -17.66 16.15 3.50
N GLY A 219 -16.96 15.05 3.16
CA GLY A 219 -17.06 13.76 3.83
C GLY A 219 -18.44 13.10 3.71
N LYS A 220 -19.19 13.36 2.61
CA LYS A 220 -20.58 12.92 2.46
C LYS A 220 -20.79 11.91 1.34
N ARG A 221 -19.97 11.93 0.31
CA ARG A 221 -20.06 11.02 -0.82
C ARG A 221 -18.81 10.18 -0.89
N PHE A 222 -18.99 8.87 -0.90
CA PHE A 222 -17.91 7.89 -0.89
C PHE A 222 -17.84 7.15 -2.21
N ASP A 223 -16.63 6.95 -2.73
CA ASP A 223 -16.38 6.24 -3.97
C ASP A 223 -15.04 5.48 -3.93
N ARG A 224 -14.70 4.80 -5.02
CA ARG A 224 -13.39 4.15 -5.24
C ARG A 224 -12.93 3.29 -4.06
N PRO A 225 -13.71 2.29 -3.60
CA PRO A 225 -13.28 1.41 -2.52
C PRO A 225 -12.00 0.68 -2.92
N ASN A 226 -11.01 0.73 -2.07
CA ASN A 226 -9.70 0.10 -2.22
C ASN A 226 -9.58 -1.05 -1.22
N ARG A 227 -10.06 -2.25 -1.63
CA ARG A 227 -9.96 -3.47 -0.83
C ARG A 227 -8.61 -4.12 -1.06
N LYS A 228 -7.76 -4.02 -0.06
CA LYS A 228 -6.37 -4.47 -0.11
C LYS A 228 -6.30 -6.00 0.04
N PRO A 229 -5.28 -6.66 -0.52
CA PRO A 229 -5.04 -8.06 -0.22
C PRO A 229 -4.44 -8.23 1.18
N ASP A 230 -4.50 -9.45 1.72
CA ASP A 230 -3.64 -9.84 2.83
C ASP A 230 -2.17 -9.62 2.46
N PHE A 231 -1.31 -9.54 3.48
CA PHE A 231 0.09 -9.20 3.27
C PHE A 231 0.73 -10.07 2.18
N ASN A 232 1.20 -9.40 1.13
CA ASN A 232 1.82 -9.99 -0.04
C ASN A 232 3.12 -9.26 -0.34
N LYS A 233 4.23 -9.95 -0.06
CA LYS A 233 5.58 -9.37 -0.13
C LYS A 233 5.93 -8.85 -1.54
N ASP A 234 5.70 -9.67 -2.56
CA ASP A 234 6.07 -9.31 -3.93
C ASP A 234 5.11 -8.28 -4.51
N TYR A 235 3.85 -8.28 -4.07
CA TYR A 235 2.93 -7.18 -4.39
C TYR A 235 3.38 -5.87 -3.73
N LEU A 236 3.85 -5.89 -2.47
CA LEU A 236 4.40 -4.71 -1.82
C LEU A 236 5.64 -4.18 -2.55
N LEU A 237 6.52 -5.04 -3.07
CA LEU A 237 7.67 -4.62 -3.87
C LEU A 237 7.27 -4.01 -5.22
N SER A 238 6.05 -4.23 -5.67
CA SER A 238 5.54 -3.75 -6.96
C SER A 238 4.45 -2.71 -6.85
N ASN A 239 3.87 -2.52 -5.65
CA ASN A 239 2.78 -1.58 -5.40
C ASN A 239 2.79 -1.12 -3.94
N ASN A 240 2.77 0.19 -3.73
CA ASN A 240 2.65 0.80 -2.40
C ASN A 240 1.19 0.76 -1.91
N TYR A 241 0.68 -0.42 -1.53
CA TYR A 241 -0.73 -0.61 -1.18
C TYR A 241 -1.06 -0.44 0.32
N MET A 242 -0.04 -0.42 1.21
CA MET A 242 -0.26 -0.40 2.66
C MET A 242 -0.30 1.02 3.25
N GLN A 243 -0.71 2.02 2.49
CA GLN A 243 -0.57 3.44 2.88
C GLN A 243 -1.48 3.90 4.02
N ARG A 244 -2.77 3.52 4.01
CA ARG A 244 -3.83 4.02 4.90
C ARG A 244 -4.74 2.88 5.35
N LEU A 245 -5.29 2.86 6.52
CA LEU A 245 -4.74 3.33 7.77
C LEU A 245 -3.58 2.39 8.13
N LEU A 246 -2.37 2.90 8.37
CA LEU A 246 -1.26 2.11 8.85
C LEU A 246 -1.10 2.33 10.35
N VAL A 247 -1.11 1.24 11.13
CA VAL A 247 -0.88 1.24 12.58
C VAL A 247 0.35 0.41 12.87
N ILE A 248 1.29 0.95 13.62
CA ILE A 248 2.57 0.31 13.91
C ILE A 248 2.89 0.37 15.39
N ARG A 249 3.46 -0.71 15.94
CA ARG A 249 3.96 -0.73 17.31
C ARG A 249 5.01 0.39 17.50
N ARG A 250 4.85 1.21 18.55
CA ARG A 250 5.69 2.39 18.76
C ARG A 250 7.18 2.05 18.86
N GLU A 251 7.54 0.98 19.54
CA GLU A 251 8.94 0.54 19.66
C GLU A 251 9.54 0.22 18.28
N LEU A 252 8.79 -0.47 17.43
CA LEU A 252 9.21 -0.77 16.06
C LEU A 252 9.34 0.51 15.22
N PHE A 253 8.38 1.43 15.34
CA PHE A 253 8.44 2.73 14.65
C PHE A 253 9.70 3.50 15.06
N LEU A 254 9.99 3.61 16.38
CA LEU A 254 11.15 4.33 16.89
C LEU A 254 12.48 3.69 16.45
N ALA A 255 12.51 2.36 16.31
CA ALA A 255 13.69 1.65 15.79
C ALA A 255 13.89 1.90 14.29
N LEU A 256 12.83 1.97 13.50
CA LEU A 256 12.90 2.19 12.06
C LEU A 256 12.99 3.67 11.68
N ARG A 257 12.20 4.53 12.29
CA ARG A 257 12.04 5.96 12.04
C ARG A 257 11.69 6.30 10.58
N LEU A 258 11.00 7.37 10.36
CA LEU A 258 10.84 7.94 9.02
C LEU A 258 12.14 8.63 8.58
N ARG A 259 12.44 8.56 7.30
CA ARG A 259 13.65 9.14 6.72
C ARG A 259 13.28 10.27 5.76
N ASP A 260 13.76 11.50 6.03
CA ASP A 260 13.47 12.69 5.22
C ASP A 260 13.89 12.53 3.74
N SER A 261 14.87 11.67 3.46
CA SER A 261 15.32 11.36 2.10
C SER A 261 14.26 10.70 1.20
N PHE A 262 13.15 10.25 1.79
CA PHE A 262 12.03 9.61 1.08
C PHE A 262 10.73 10.39 1.27
N ASP A 263 10.80 11.72 1.35
CA ASP A 263 9.58 12.56 1.37
C ASP A 263 8.70 12.26 0.15
N GLY A 264 7.41 12.08 0.39
CA GLY A 264 6.45 11.55 -0.59
C GLY A 264 6.28 10.02 -0.57
N ALA A 265 7.21 9.27 0.07
CA ALA A 265 7.15 7.80 0.22
C ALA A 265 7.47 7.32 1.65
N LEU A 266 7.28 8.17 2.66
CA LEU A 266 7.73 7.93 4.04
C LEU A 266 7.20 6.60 4.61
N THR A 267 5.91 6.35 4.49
CA THR A 267 5.27 5.13 4.96
C THR A 267 5.73 3.91 4.18
N TYR A 268 5.93 4.07 2.86
CA TYR A 268 6.39 2.99 2.00
C TYR A 268 7.80 2.55 2.38
N ASP A 269 8.73 3.49 2.53
CA ASP A 269 10.08 3.22 3.01
C ASP A 269 10.07 2.52 4.37
N LEU A 270 9.25 2.99 5.30
CA LEU A 270 9.10 2.37 6.62
C LEU A 270 8.67 0.90 6.52
N VAL A 271 7.61 0.62 5.76
CA VAL A 271 7.05 -0.71 5.60
C VAL A 271 8.00 -1.65 4.85
N LEU A 272 8.74 -1.17 3.86
CA LEU A 272 9.76 -1.95 3.15
C LEU A 272 10.88 -2.42 4.10
N ARG A 273 11.25 -1.64 5.11
CA ARG A 273 12.27 -1.98 6.12
C ARG A 273 11.74 -2.87 7.24
N ALA A 274 10.44 -2.88 7.47
CA ALA A 274 9.81 -3.56 8.58
C ALA A 274 9.87 -5.10 8.49
N PRO A 275 9.86 -5.82 9.64
CA PRO A 275 9.72 -7.28 9.69
C PRO A 275 8.39 -7.72 9.07
N LYS A 276 8.42 -8.75 8.20
CA LYS A 276 7.24 -9.19 7.44
C LYS A 276 6.33 -10.15 8.23
N SER A 277 6.86 -10.81 9.25
CA SER A 277 6.13 -11.80 10.06
C SER A 277 5.02 -11.22 10.94
N ALA A 278 5.14 -9.93 11.25
CA ALA A 278 4.26 -9.24 12.22
C ALA A 278 3.17 -8.37 11.57
N VAL A 279 2.98 -8.48 10.26
CA VAL A 279 2.00 -7.67 9.51
C VAL A 279 0.63 -8.35 9.49
N ARG A 280 -0.45 -7.59 9.74
CA ARG A 280 -1.84 -8.06 9.62
C ARG A 280 -2.69 -7.06 8.85
N HIS A 281 -3.59 -7.60 8.06
CA HIS A 281 -4.63 -6.87 7.35
C HIS A 281 -5.92 -6.89 8.17
N VAL A 282 -6.56 -5.74 8.30
CA VAL A 282 -7.93 -5.60 8.79
C VAL A 282 -8.80 -5.33 7.55
N PRO A 283 -9.54 -6.34 7.03
CA PRO A 283 -10.21 -6.25 5.72
C PRO A 283 -11.52 -5.46 5.80
N MET A 284 -11.43 -4.26 6.35
CA MET A 284 -12.53 -3.33 6.53
C MET A 284 -12.12 -1.93 6.06
N ILE A 285 -13.06 -1.21 5.43
CA ILE A 285 -12.85 0.20 5.09
C ILE A 285 -13.00 1.02 6.37
N LEU A 286 -11.86 1.42 6.94
CA LEU A 286 -11.79 2.17 8.19
C LEU A 286 -11.21 3.58 8.00
N TYR A 287 -10.85 3.93 6.77
CA TYR A 287 -10.24 5.20 6.40
C TYR A 287 -10.84 5.74 5.11
N HIS A 288 -11.19 7.02 5.11
CA HIS A 288 -11.69 7.73 3.95
C HIS A 288 -10.69 8.80 3.53
N ARG A 289 -10.12 8.66 2.33
CA ARG A 289 -9.25 9.68 1.73
C ARG A 289 -10.11 10.80 1.16
N SER A 290 -9.92 12.00 1.63
CA SER A 290 -10.67 13.15 1.14
C SER A 290 -10.01 13.77 -0.10
N SER A 291 -10.82 14.24 -1.04
CA SER A 291 -10.33 15.07 -2.14
C SER A 291 -9.66 16.38 -1.64
N ALA A 292 -10.04 16.87 -0.48
CA ALA A 292 -9.41 18.04 0.15
C ALA A 292 -7.97 17.76 0.60
N SER A 293 -7.72 16.56 1.16
CA SER A 293 -6.38 16.11 1.54
C SER A 293 -5.49 15.91 0.30
N GLU A 294 -6.05 15.30 -0.75
CA GLU A 294 -5.33 15.08 -2.01
C GLU A 294 -4.92 16.41 -2.66
N GLU A 295 -5.82 17.39 -2.74
CA GLU A 295 -5.53 18.72 -3.29
C GLU A 295 -4.46 19.46 -2.47
N SER A 296 -4.54 19.41 -1.14
CA SER A 296 -3.56 20.04 -0.25
C SER A 296 -2.15 19.44 -0.42
N LYS A 297 -2.05 18.12 -0.57
CA LYS A 297 -0.77 17.42 -0.76
C LYS A 297 -0.15 17.64 -2.15
N MET A 298 -0.97 17.85 -3.17
CA MET A 298 -0.51 18.13 -4.54
C MET A 298 -0.07 19.59 -4.71
N ALA A 299 -0.55 20.49 -3.85
CA ALA A 299 -0.17 21.89 -3.92
C ALA A 299 1.33 22.06 -3.66
N GLY A 300 2.06 22.54 -4.69
CA GLY A 300 3.50 22.82 -4.61
C GLY A 300 4.44 21.62 -4.78
N ARG A 301 3.90 20.42 -5.08
CA ARG A 301 4.75 19.26 -5.45
C ARG A 301 4.90 19.15 -6.95
N GLU A 302 6.12 18.79 -7.40
CA GLU A 302 6.37 18.45 -8.79
C GLU A 302 5.56 17.22 -9.22
N PRO A 303 5.03 17.19 -10.44
CA PRO A 303 4.46 15.98 -11.01
C PRO A 303 5.46 14.82 -10.88
N ASP A 304 5.01 13.66 -10.53
CA ASP A 304 5.81 12.45 -10.35
C ASP A 304 6.79 12.43 -9.15
N ALA A 305 6.84 13.46 -8.29
CA ALA A 305 7.72 13.46 -7.10
C ALA A 305 7.44 12.26 -6.18
N GLU A 306 6.18 11.91 -5.95
CA GLU A 306 5.78 10.73 -5.18
C GLU A 306 6.31 9.45 -5.83
N ALA A 307 6.14 9.29 -7.14
CA ALA A 307 6.64 8.12 -7.87
C ALA A 307 8.17 8.02 -7.85
N ALA A 308 8.87 9.14 -7.90
CA ALA A 308 10.33 9.18 -7.77
C ALA A 308 10.80 8.76 -6.38
N ALA A 309 10.12 9.24 -5.32
CA ALA A 309 10.42 8.87 -3.93
C ALA A 309 10.14 7.38 -3.66
N GLU A 310 9.01 6.85 -4.13
CA GLU A 310 8.68 5.42 -4.03
C GLU A 310 9.71 4.55 -4.75
N LYS A 311 10.12 4.94 -5.96
CA LYS A 311 11.18 4.25 -6.71
C LYS A 311 12.50 4.27 -5.94
N ALA A 312 12.90 5.42 -5.39
CA ALA A 312 14.11 5.54 -4.59
C ALA A 312 14.08 4.65 -3.33
N ALA A 313 12.93 4.55 -2.66
CA ALA A 313 12.75 3.67 -1.50
C ALA A 313 12.90 2.18 -1.89
N LEU A 314 12.39 1.76 -3.05
CA LEU A 314 12.59 0.41 -3.57
C LEU A 314 14.06 0.15 -3.94
N GLU A 315 14.73 1.09 -4.60
CA GLU A 315 16.14 0.98 -4.96
C GLU A 315 17.01 0.86 -3.70
N ASP A 316 16.72 1.66 -2.66
CA ASP A 316 17.39 1.55 -1.36
C ASP A 316 17.13 0.19 -0.69
N TYR A 317 15.88 -0.30 -0.73
CA TYR A 317 15.52 -1.63 -0.21
C TYR A 317 16.39 -2.74 -0.83
N PHE A 318 16.57 -2.73 -2.16
CA PHE A 318 17.38 -3.72 -2.86
C PHE A 318 18.89 -3.52 -2.60
N ARG A 319 19.34 -2.28 -2.59
CA ARG A 319 20.74 -1.93 -2.34
C ARG A 319 21.20 -2.40 -0.95
N VAL A 320 20.44 -2.09 0.11
CA VAL A 320 20.78 -2.47 1.49
C VAL A 320 20.82 -4.00 1.67
N ARG A 321 20.03 -4.74 0.90
CA ARG A 321 20.00 -6.21 0.94
C ARG A 321 20.95 -6.87 -0.06
N SER A 322 21.76 -6.10 -0.76
CA SER A 322 22.68 -6.58 -1.79
C SER A 322 21.98 -7.40 -2.89
N ILE A 323 20.72 -7.08 -3.17
CA ILE A 323 19.92 -7.72 -4.21
C ILE A 323 20.11 -6.94 -5.51
N ARG A 324 20.64 -7.60 -6.55
CA ARG A 324 20.81 -6.97 -7.87
C ARG A 324 19.48 -6.92 -8.60
N ALA A 325 18.84 -5.76 -8.57
CA ALA A 325 17.56 -5.50 -9.22
C ALA A 325 17.52 -4.09 -9.80
N VAL A 326 16.77 -3.93 -10.88
CA VAL A 326 16.47 -2.63 -11.51
C VAL A 326 14.99 -2.35 -11.31
N VAL A 327 14.69 -1.19 -10.75
CA VAL A 327 13.32 -0.70 -10.51
C VAL A 327 12.91 0.24 -11.64
N SER A 328 11.76 -0.02 -12.25
CA SER A 328 11.22 0.81 -13.31
C SER A 328 9.78 1.21 -12.99
N TYR A 329 9.47 2.50 -13.13
CA TYR A 329 8.10 3.00 -13.04
C TYR A 329 7.31 2.56 -14.28
N THR A 330 6.09 2.08 -14.11
CA THR A 330 5.28 1.54 -15.21
C THR A 330 4.43 2.58 -15.93
N GLY A 331 4.47 3.84 -15.50
CA GLY A 331 3.57 4.91 -15.95
C GLY A 331 2.20 4.87 -15.26
N ARG A 332 1.96 3.92 -14.34
CA ARG A 332 0.76 3.84 -13.50
C ARG A 332 1.12 4.17 -12.06
N LYS A 333 0.40 5.11 -11.45
CA LYS A 333 0.65 5.57 -10.08
C LYS A 333 0.79 4.39 -9.11
N GLY A 334 1.88 4.39 -8.34
CA GLY A 334 2.18 3.38 -7.32
C GLY A 334 2.57 2.01 -7.86
N ILE A 335 2.82 1.83 -9.18
CA ILE A 335 3.12 0.52 -9.76
C ILE A 335 4.51 0.49 -10.39
N TYR A 336 5.31 -0.47 -9.94
CA TYR A 336 6.71 -0.65 -10.30
C TYR A 336 6.96 -2.05 -10.87
N ARG A 337 7.92 -2.13 -11.79
CA ARG A 337 8.43 -3.41 -12.30
C ARG A 337 9.85 -3.61 -11.79
N ILE A 338 10.10 -4.81 -11.27
CA ILE A 338 11.40 -5.21 -10.74
C ILE A 338 12.03 -6.24 -11.71
N LYS A 339 13.21 -5.92 -12.22
CA LYS A 339 14.00 -6.83 -13.05
C LYS A 339 15.23 -7.29 -12.28
N TYR A 340 15.29 -8.56 -11.93
CA TYR A 340 16.41 -9.18 -11.23
C TYR A 340 17.53 -9.59 -12.20
N SER A 341 18.81 -9.45 -11.81
CA SER A 341 19.96 -9.77 -12.65
C SER A 341 20.93 -10.73 -11.93
N PRO A 342 21.22 -11.93 -12.48
CA PRO A 342 20.82 -12.43 -13.80
C PRO A 342 19.37 -12.92 -13.88
N ASN A 343 18.77 -13.36 -12.76
CA ASN A 343 17.37 -13.78 -12.67
C ASN A 343 16.90 -13.75 -11.21
N ILE A 344 15.60 -13.99 -10.99
CA ILE A 344 15.01 -13.94 -9.64
C ILE A 344 15.61 -15.00 -8.69
N PHE A 345 15.88 -16.21 -9.16
CA PHE A 345 16.38 -17.29 -8.30
C PHE A 345 17.83 -17.06 -7.82
N ALA A 346 18.65 -16.39 -8.64
CA ALA A 346 20.00 -15.99 -8.24
C ALA A 346 20.02 -14.83 -7.23
N CYS A 347 18.96 -14.01 -7.21
CA CYS A 347 18.86 -12.83 -6.37
C CYS A 347 18.00 -13.06 -5.10
N ARG A 348 17.11 -14.05 -5.12
CA ARG A 348 16.09 -14.32 -4.12
C ARG A 348 16.11 -15.80 -3.72
N SER A 349 16.78 -16.10 -2.61
CA SER A 349 16.86 -17.48 -2.08
C SER A 349 15.51 -17.99 -1.56
N ASP A 350 14.57 -17.11 -1.27
CA ASP A 350 13.23 -17.40 -0.78
C ASP A 350 12.21 -17.72 -1.89
N VAL A 351 12.59 -17.61 -3.18
CA VAL A 351 11.68 -17.88 -4.30
C VAL A 351 11.98 -19.24 -4.91
N GLY A 352 10.97 -20.12 -4.96
CA GLY A 352 11.06 -21.45 -5.58
C GLY A 352 10.49 -21.52 -6.99
N ILE A 353 9.45 -20.73 -7.26
CA ILE A 353 8.72 -20.72 -8.53
C ILE A 353 8.48 -19.30 -9.01
N LEU A 354 8.68 -19.08 -10.31
CA LEU A 354 8.20 -17.92 -11.05
C LEU A 354 7.14 -18.39 -12.05
N GLY A 355 5.88 -17.98 -11.84
CA GLY A 355 4.78 -18.23 -12.78
C GLY A 355 4.41 -16.99 -13.56
N GLY A 356 3.65 -17.19 -14.63
CA GLY A 356 3.18 -16.12 -15.48
C GLY A 356 1.71 -16.29 -15.90
N ARG A 357 1.29 -15.58 -16.93
CA ARG A 357 -0.05 -15.68 -17.52
C ARG A 357 -0.07 -16.69 -18.66
N VAL A 358 -1.14 -17.47 -18.72
CA VAL A 358 -1.45 -18.27 -19.89
C VAL A 358 -2.60 -17.59 -20.62
N LEU A 359 -2.35 -17.18 -21.86
CA LEU A 359 -3.31 -16.48 -22.70
C LEU A 359 -3.78 -17.39 -23.85
N SER A 360 -5.02 -17.23 -24.24
CA SER A 360 -5.52 -17.75 -25.50
C SER A 360 -4.99 -16.92 -26.68
N ARG A 361 -5.14 -17.45 -27.90
CA ARG A 361 -4.84 -16.71 -29.14
C ARG A 361 -5.66 -15.42 -29.30
N THR A 362 -6.74 -15.26 -28.56
CA THR A 362 -7.57 -14.05 -28.52
C THR A 362 -7.20 -13.13 -27.36
N HIS A 363 -5.99 -13.29 -26.78
CA HIS A 363 -5.47 -12.48 -25.69
C HIS A 363 -6.32 -12.47 -24.41
N LYS A 364 -7.08 -13.56 -24.16
CA LYS A 364 -7.82 -13.75 -22.92
C LYS A 364 -7.06 -14.65 -21.97
N VAL A 365 -7.13 -14.35 -20.67
CA VAL A 365 -6.54 -15.18 -19.62
C VAL A 365 -7.27 -16.53 -19.56
N VAL A 366 -6.54 -17.62 -19.73
CA VAL A 366 -7.04 -19.01 -19.66
C VAL A 366 -6.27 -19.87 -18.66
N GLY A 367 -5.31 -19.28 -17.95
CA GLY A 367 -4.51 -19.91 -16.92
C GLY A 367 -3.49 -18.93 -16.34
N GLY A 368 -2.64 -19.41 -15.45
CA GLY A 368 -1.55 -18.64 -14.85
C GLY A 368 -1.54 -18.71 -13.34
N MET A 369 -2.40 -18.00 -12.64
CA MET A 369 -2.47 -18.02 -11.18
C MET A 369 -3.74 -18.74 -10.72
N PHE A 370 -3.62 -19.57 -9.68
CA PHE A 370 -4.74 -20.25 -9.03
C PHE A 370 -4.99 -19.71 -7.64
N ASP A 371 -6.27 -19.63 -7.27
CA ASP A 371 -6.69 -19.37 -5.90
C ASP A 371 -6.65 -20.64 -5.02
N PRO A 372 -6.87 -20.55 -3.69
CA PRO A 372 -6.89 -21.73 -2.80
C PRO A 372 -7.97 -22.77 -3.13
N GLN A 373 -9.00 -22.41 -3.91
CA GLN A 373 -10.05 -23.31 -4.40
C GLN A 373 -9.68 -23.94 -5.76
N GLY A 374 -8.50 -23.62 -6.30
CA GLY A 374 -8.01 -24.12 -7.57
C GLY A 374 -8.63 -23.45 -8.80
N ARG A 375 -9.35 -22.32 -8.63
CA ARG A 375 -9.91 -21.56 -9.75
C ARG A 375 -8.82 -20.68 -10.39
N VAL A 376 -8.92 -20.50 -11.70
CA VAL A 376 -8.04 -19.57 -12.43
C VAL A 376 -8.38 -18.14 -12.02
N MET A 377 -7.40 -17.44 -11.50
CA MET A 377 -7.55 -16.00 -11.21
C MET A 377 -7.60 -15.21 -12.53
N TYR A 378 -8.53 -14.25 -12.59
CA TYR A 378 -8.71 -13.38 -13.77
C TYR A 378 -9.12 -14.13 -15.05
N GLU A 379 -9.70 -15.34 -14.98
CA GLU A 379 -10.14 -16.12 -16.13
C GLU A 379 -11.10 -15.32 -17.02
N GLY A 380 -10.86 -15.34 -18.34
CA GLY A 380 -11.65 -14.62 -19.34
C GLY A 380 -11.32 -13.13 -19.48
N TRP A 381 -10.49 -12.56 -18.59
CA TRP A 381 -10.09 -11.15 -18.67
C TRP A 381 -9.19 -10.89 -19.86
N ASP A 382 -9.26 -9.68 -20.39
CA ASP A 382 -8.30 -9.19 -21.38
C ASP A 382 -6.90 -9.02 -20.77
N GLU A 383 -5.85 -9.24 -21.58
CA GLU A 383 -4.47 -9.10 -21.08
C GLU A 383 -4.15 -7.70 -20.55
N ALA A 384 -4.86 -6.66 -21.03
CA ALA A 384 -4.69 -5.28 -20.60
C ALA A 384 -5.54 -4.91 -19.37
N GLU A 385 -6.45 -5.80 -18.95
CA GLU A 385 -7.36 -5.54 -17.84
C GLU A 385 -6.64 -5.68 -16.50
N GLY A 386 -6.59 -4.58 -15.71
CA GLY A 386 -5.87 -4.54 -14.44
C GLY A 386 -6.70 -4.92 -13.23
N GLY A 387 -8.00 -4.69 -13.29
CA GLY A 387 -8.90 -4.83 -12.13
C GLY A 387 -8.58 -3.87 -10.99
N PRO A 388 -9.17 -4.11 -9.81
CA PRO A 388 -8.90 -3.30 -8.63
C PRO A 388 -7.41 -3.27 -8.30
N MET A 389 -6.89 -2.08 -8.00
CA MET A 389 -5.47 -1.86 -7.68
C MET A 389 -4.48 -2.37 -8.74
N SER A 390 -4.94 -2.56 -9.98
CA SER A 390 -4.16 -3.15 -11.09
C SER A 390 -3.55 -4.53 -10.76
N ARG A 391 -4.17 -5.31 -9.88
CA ARG A 391 -3.62 -6.58 -9.38
C ARG A 391 -3.35 -7.60 -10.49
N ALA A 392 -4.19 -7.64 -11.53
CA ALA A 392 -4.00 -8.53 -12.67
C ALA A 392 -2.79 -8.14 -13.57
N LEU A 393 -2.17 -6.99 -13.33
CA LEU A 393 -1.02 -6.47 -14.09
C LEU A 393 0.21 -6.24 -13.22
N THR A 394 0.18 -6.69 -11.95
CA THR A 394 1.24 -6.40 -10.97
C THR A 394 1.81 -7.71 -10.42
N VAL A 395 3.13 -7.77 -10.27
CA VAL A 395 3.82 -8.92 -9.67
C VAL A 395 3.33 -9.12 -8.24
N GLN A 396 3.08 -10.39 -7.86
CA GLN A 396 2.58 -10.73 -6.53
C GLN A 396 2.93 -12.18 -6.15
N ASN A 397 2.86 -12.50 -4.85
CA ASN A 397 2.91 -13.89 -4.44
C ASN A 397 1.60 -14.58 -4.79
N ALA A 398 1.69 -15.81 -5.26
CA ALA A 398 0.55 -16.64 -5.65
C ALA A 398 0.37 -17.84 -4.71
N PHE A 399 -0.86 -18.33 -4.60
CA PHE A 399 -1.13 -19.61 -3.96
C PHE A 399 -0.55 -20.77 -4.79
N ALA A 400 -0.83 -20.77 -6.08
CA ALA A 400 -0.25 -21.69 -7.05
C ALA A 400 -0.25 -21.06 -8.45
N VAL A 401 0.59 -21.58 -9.34
CA VAL A 401 0.71 -21.13 -10.73
C VAL A 401 0.68 -22.30 -11.70
N ASP A 402 0.33 -22.01 -12.93
CA ASP A 402 0.11 -22.97 -14.01
C ASP A 402 1.44 -23.48 -14.58
N ALA A 403 1.62 -24.77 -14.64
CA ALA A 403 2.83 -25.40 -15.18
C ALA A 403 3.11 -25.01 -16.64
N ARG A 404 2.09 -24.62 -17.41
CA ARG A 404 2.27 -24.14 -18.80
C ARG A 404 3.05 -22.84 -18.89
N CYS A 405 3.08 -22.06 -17.80
CA CYS A 405 3.82 -20.79 -17.72
C CYS A 405 4.55 -20.69 -16.38
N MET A 406 5.53 -21.59 -16.19
CA MET A 406 6.25 -21.75 -14.94
C MET A 406 7.76 -21.88 -15.19
N LYS A 407 8.57 -21.21 -14.36
CA LYS A 407 10.00 -21.47 -14.19
C LYS A 407 10.23 -21.95 -12.78
N VAL A 408 11.01 -23.00 -12.66
CA VAL A 408 11.31 -23.68 -11.40
C VAL A 408 12.76 -23.43 -11.02
N ARG A 409 13.01 -23.22 -9.74
CA ARG A 409 14.34 -23.11 -9.17
C ARG A 409 15.13 -24.40 -9.44
N PRO A 410 16.43 -24.36 -9.82
CA PRO A 410 17.17 -25.54 -10.25
C PRO A 410 17.17 -26.69 -9.24
N ASP A 411 17.27 -26.41 -7.94
CA ASP A 411 17.25 -27.40 -6.86
C ASP A 411 15.89 -28.09 -6.64
N LEU A 412 14.82 -27.54 -7.23
CA LEU A 412 13.48 -28.13 -7.20
C LEU A 412 13.11 -28.86 -8.51
N GLN A 413 14.00 -28.90 -9.48
CA GLN A 413 13.70 -29.45 -10.80
C GLN A 413 13.33 -30.95 -10.72
N LYS A 414 14.03 -31.74 -9.90
CA LYS A 414 13.69 -33.14 -9.70
C LYS A 414 12.28 -33.34 -9.14
N LEU A 415 11.90 -32.55 -8.16
CA LEU A 415 10.55 -32.57 -7.59
C LEU A 415 9.48 -32.17 -8.63
N TYR A 416 9.80 -31.25 -9.53
CA TYR A 416 8.92 -30.87 -10.64
C TYR A 416 8.69 -32.02 -11.60
N GLU A 417 9.78 -32.71 -12.01
CA GLU A 417 9.73 -33.89 -12.90
C GLU A 417 8.88 -35.01 -12.28
N GLU A 418 9.08 -35.32 -11.00
CA GLU A 418 8.35 -36.35 -10.27
C GLU A 418 6.83 -36.06 -10.18
N ILE A 419 6.44 -34.81 -9.94
CA ILE A 419 5.03 -34.45 -9.72
C ILE A 419 4.32 -34.06 -11.02
N VAL A 420 4.99 -33.28 -11.88
CA VAL A 420 4.33 -32.67 -13.05
C VAL A 420 4.57 -33.45 -14.31
N GLU A 421 5.83 -33.86 -14.56
CA GLU A 421 6.21 -34.50 -15.85
C GLU A 421 6.09 -36.02 -15.83
N LYS A 422 6.56 -36.70 -14.78
CA LYS A 422 6.64 -38.15 -14.72
C LYS A 422 6.22 -38.71 -13.37
N PRO A 423 4.92 -38.76 -13.06
CA PRO A 423 4.48 -39.47 -11.86
C PRO A 423 4.76 -40.96 -12.01
N GLU A 424 5.55 -41.53 -11.09
CA GLU A 424 5.97 -42.94 -11.11
C GLU A 424 4.81 -43.95 -11.01
N SER A 425 3.60 -43.52 -10.63
CA SER A 425 2.48 -44.38 -10.25
C SER A 425 1.29 -44.38 -11.19
N GLU A 426 1.30 -43.60 -12.27
CA GLU A 426 0.13 -43.45 -13.14
C GLU A 426 0.50 -43.66 -14.62
N PRO A 427 -0.42 -44.25 -15.48
CA PRO A 427 -0.20 -44.30 -16.90
C PRO A 427 0.01 -42.88 -17.45
N TYR A 428 0.89 -42.75 -18.44
CA TYR A 428 1.18 -41.47 -19.11
C TYR A 428 -0.14 -40.77 -19.49
N VAL A 429 -0.44 -39.71 -18.82
CA VAL A 429 -1.54 -38.84 -19.15
C VAL A 429 -1.01 -37.75 -20.05
N ASP A 430 -1.53 -37.64 -21.25
CA ASP A 430 -1.29 -36.48 -22.10
C ASP A 430 -1.99 -35.28 -21.49
N TRP A 431 -1.29 -34.64 -20.54
CA TRP A 431 -1.80 -33.50 -19.80
C TRP A 431 -2.12 -32.28 -20.70
N GLN A 432 -1.64 -32.27 -21.94
CA GLN A 432 -2.08 -31.30 -22.95
C GLN A 432 -3.55 -31.52 -23.33
N LYS A 433 -4.03 -32.75 -23.22
CA LYS A 433 -5.42 -33.15 -23.48
C LYS A 433 -6.30 -33.14 -22.23
N ASP A 434 -5.70 -33.17 -21.02
CA ASP A 434 -6.40 -33.09 -19.75
C ASP A 434 -5.98 -31.84 -18.95
N PRO A 435 -6.64 -30.68 -19.18
CA PRO A 435 -6.35 -29.46 -18.44
C PRO A 435 -6.63 -29.55 -16.93
N GLN A 436 -7.53 -30.45 -16.50
CA GLN A 436 -7.87 -30.60 -15.07
C GLN A 436 -6.73 -31.32 -14.34
N GLU A 437 -6.17 -32.35 -14.92
CA GLU A 437 -5.04 -33.08 -14.35
C GLU A 437 -3.80 -32.17 -14.27
N LEU A 438 -3.52 -31.42 -15.33
CA LEU A 438 -2.42 -30.45 -15.29
C LEU A 438 -2.61 -29.43 -14.17
N ARG A 439 -3.83 -28.90 -13.98
CA ARG A 439 -4.18 -27.99 -12.88
C ARG A 439 -3.92 -28.66 -11.53
N ARG A 440 -4.37 -29.89 -11.34
CA ARG A 440 -4.18 -30.67 -10.09
C ARG A 440 -2.68 -30.82 -9.77
N ARG A 441 -1.87 -31.23 -10.74
CA ARG A 441 -0.41 -31.38 -10.58
C ARG A 441 0.30 -30.05 -10.31
N SER A 442 -0.08 -29.00 -11.02
CA SER A 442 0.44 -27.64 -10.79
C SER A 442 0.22 -27.20 -9.35
N ILE A 443 -1.00 -27.38 -8.81
CA ILE A 443 -1.34 -27.02 -7.44
C ILE A 443 -0.59 -27.89 -6.44
N LEU A 444 -0.50 -29.20 -6.68
CA LEU A 444 0.22 -30.13 -5.81
C LEU A 444 1.72 -29.77 -5.73
N PHE A 445 2.37 -29.53 -6.87
CA PHE A 445 3.76 -29.10 -6.91
C PHE A 445 3.98 -27.79 -6.16
N CYS A 446 3.13 -26.79 -6.42
CA CYS A 446 3.17 -25.52 -5.72
C CYS A 446 2.96 -25.66 -4.19
N SER A 447 2.10 -26.60 -3.75
CA SER A 447 1.94 -26.90 -2.33
C SER A 447 3.21 -27.44 -1.70
N ARG A 448 3.86 -28.42 -2.37
CA ARG A 448 5.12 -28.99 -1.88
C ARG A 448 6.24 -27.96 -1.80
N VAL A 449 6.33 -27.07 -2.78
CA VAL A 449 7.33 -25.99 -2.78
C VAL A 449 7.09 -25.00 -1.61
N ARG A 450 5.83 -24.71 -1.28
CA ARG A 450 5.50 -23.87 -0.11
C ARG A 450 5.78 -24.58 1.22
N GLU A 451 5.53 -25.90 1.32
CA GLU A 451 5.87 -26.72 2.49
C GLU A 451 7.39 -26.71 2.76
N LEU A 452 8.21 -26.59 1.72
CA LEU A 452 9.65 -26.40 1.82
C LEU A 452 10.07 -24.97 2.21
N GLY A 453 9.11 -24.05 2.40
CA GLY A 453 9.35 -22.68 2.85
C GLY A 453 9.60 -21.67 1.71
N TYR A 454 9.47 -22.06 0.44
CA TYR A 454 9.65 -21.16 -0.68
C TYR A 454 8.38 -20.37 -1.02
N LEU A 455 8.58 -19.17 -1.54
CA LEU A 455 7.54 -18.35 -2.14
C LEU A 455 7.33 -18.72 -3.61
N ILE A 456 6.08 -18.56 -4.04
CA ILE A 456 5.68 -18.61 -5.44
C ILE A 456 5.42 -17.18 -5.88
N VAL A 457 6.12 -16.71 -6.89
CA VAL A 457 5.96 -15.37 -7.46
C VAL A 457 5.23 -15.50 -8.79
N TRP A 458 4.21 -14.70 -9.00
CA TRP A 458 3.52 -14.58 -10.27
C TRP A 458 3.83 -13.22 -10.90
N ASP A 459 4.37 -13.25 -12.12
CA ASP A 459 4.69 -12.07 -12.91
C ASP A 459 3.79 -12.05 -14.17
N PRO A 460 2.85 -11.09 -14.26
CA PRO A 460 1.94 -11.00 -15.40
C PRO A 460 2.63 -10.64 -16.72
N SER A 461 3.89 -10.23 -16.70
CA SER A 461 4.67 -9.97 -17.92
C SER A 461 5.35 -11.23 -18.49
N PHE A 462 5.43 -12.30 -17.69
CA PHE A 462 5.81 -13.61 -18.18
C PHE A 462 4.59 -14.29 -18.77
N ILE A 463 4.58 -14.56 -20.08
CA ILE A 463 3.40 -14.96 -20.84
C ILE A 463 3.69 -16.20 -21.67
N THR A 464 2.75 -17.14 -21.67
CA THR A 464 2.64 -18.24 -22.63
C THR A 464 1.32 -18.12 -23.38
N VAL A 465 1.32 -18.26 -24.71
CA VAL A 465 0.12 -18.27 -25.54
C VAL A 465 -0.17 -19.71 -25.96
N VAL A 466 -1.43 -20.14 -25.81
CA VAL A 466 -1.91 -21.51 -26.12
C VAL A 466 -3.02 -21.51 -27.14
#